data_aceec43d3f434190fac057695d6b02e9
#
_entry.id   aceec43d3f434190fac057695d6b02e9
#
_cell.length_a   1.000
_cell.length_b   1.000
_cell.length_c   1.000
_cell.angle_alpha   90.00
_cell.angle_beta   90.00
_cell.angle_gamma   90.00
#
_symmetry.space_group_name_H-M   'P 1'
#
loop_
_entity.id
_entity.type
_entity.pdbx_description
1 polymer ?
#
loop_
_entity_poly.entity_id
_entity_poly.type
_entity_poly.pdbx_seq_one_letter_code
_entity_poly.pdbx_strand_id
1 'polypeptide(L)'
;MPATKCPVCGVSVKAENVERHLRNQHPHAPVDLRAVLSDEEIRRVEAAKKAERPVLSRRGKQVAGIAVVVLAVVIVLAILNPFGNVGPGIGQIAPDFTRPTSTGGTVTLSSFRGFPVLLEFMDVDCPACQNEVTVLASVYADYSTRVRFLSVDVNLIGAEDTASRVETFRADHGSTWTYALDPDRSATRAYGITATPTTFILDRNGVVMQVFRGQAPGGYTTYAAALDAALGT
;
A
#
# COMPACT_ATOMS: atom_id res chain seq x y z
N MET A 1 36.57 34.93 -37.29
CA MET A 1 36.99 34.97 -35.88
C MET A 1 38.49 34.65 -35.83
N PRO A 2 39.32 35.36 -35.10
CA PRO A 2 40.73 35.10 -35.08
C PRO A 2 41.04 33.72 -34.49
N ALA A 3 41.96 33.00 -35.12
CA ALA A 3 42.45 31.74 -34.63
C ALA A 3 43.71 31.98 -33.82
N THR A 4 43.77 31.39 -32.65
CA THR A 4 44.92 31.46 -31.73
C THR A 4 45.70 30.13 -31.79
N LYS A 5 47.01 30.16 -31.75
CA LYS A 5 47.83 28.94 -31.70
C LYS A 5 47.85 28.33 -30.30
N CYS A 6 47.62 27.05 -30.21
CA CYS A 6 47.76 26.32 -28.95
C CYS A 6 49.22 26.44 -28.47
N PRO A 7 49.47 26.88 -27.20
CA PRO A 7 50.84 27.04 -26.70
C PRO A 7 51.58 25.73 -26.48
N VAL A 8 50.85 24.59 -26.45
CA VAL A 8 51.43 23.27 -26.18
C VAL A 8 51.73 22.54 -27.49
N CYS A 9 50.84 22.57 -28.49
CA CYS A 9 51.01 21.80 -29.72
C CYS A 9 51.08 22.64 -31.00
N GLY A 10 50.94 23.98 -30.94
CA GLY A 10 51.06 24.90 -32.07
C GLY A 10 49.88 24.92 -33.04
N VAL A 11 48.87 24.07 -32.84
CA VAL A 11 47.68 23.97 -33.70
C VAL A 11 46.83 25.24 -33.58
N SER A 12 46.36 25.78 -34.73
CA SER A 12 45.47 26.93 -34.76
C SER A 12 44.06 26.51 -34.32
N VAL A 13 43.56 27.10 -33.24
CA VAL A 13 42.25 26.82 -32.67
C VAL A 13 41.48 28.13 -32.51
N LYS A 14 40.17 28.14 -32.77
CA LYS A 14 39.36 29.32 -32.47
C LYS A 14 39.42 29.65 -30.98
N ALA A 15 39.52 30.94 -30.65
CA ALA A 15 39.65 31.41 -29.25
C ALA A 15 38.60 30.77 -28.33
N GLU A 16 37.37 30.63 -28.76
CA GLU A 16 36.24 29.99 -28.04
C GLU A 16 36.45 28.50 -27.73
N ASN A 17 37.30 27.82 -28.51
CA ASN A 17 37.57 26.39 -28.37
C ASN A 17 38.92 26.05 -27.73
N VAL A 18 39.73 27.06 -27.42
CA VAL A 18 41.10 26.87 -26.84
C VAL A 18 41.03 26.11 -25.53
N GLU A 19 40.14 26.48 -24.62
CA GLU A 19 40.00 25.79 -23.33
C GLU A 19 39.59 24.34 -23.49
N ARG A 20 38.62 24.06 -24.39
CA ARG A 20 38.17 22.68 -24.69
C ARG A 20 39.27 21.87 -25.35
N HIS A 21 40.04 22.47 -26.26
CA HIS A 21 41.19 21.84 -26.89
C HIS A 21 42.25 21.46 -25.88
N LEU A 22 42.63 22.41 -24.98
CA LEU A 22 43.62 22.18 -23.94
C LEU A 22 43.16 21.05 -22.99
N ARG A 23 41.94 21.10 -22.51
CA ARG A 23 41.38 20.07 -21.63
C ARG A 23 41.35 18.66 -22.24
N ASN A 24 41.02 18.56 -23.54
CA ASN A 24 40.85 17.27 -24.21
C ASN A 24 42.17 16.70 -24.75
N GLN A 25 43.10 17.57 -25.22
CA GLN A 25 44.33 17.14 -25.88
C GLN A 25 45.56 17.25 -24.97
N HIS A 26 45.50 18.10 -23.94
CA HIS A 26 46.61 18.37 -23.06
C HIS A 26 46.18 18.44 -21.57
N PRO A 27 45.54 17.39 -21.03
CA PRO A 27 44.91 17.43 -19.70
C PRO A 27 45.87 17.68 -18.56
N HIS A 28 47.15 17.47 -18.77
CA HIS A 28 48.19 17.64 -17.74
C HIS A 28 49.08 18.88 -17.95
N ALA A 29 48.79 19.71 -18.97
CA ALA A 29 49.57 20.93 -19.22
C ALA A 29 49.00 22.11 -18.38
N PRO A 30 49.77 22.69 -17.46
CA PRO A 30 49.35 23.88 -16.72
C PRO A 30 49.41 25.09 -17.66
N VAL A 31 48.32 25.43 -18.30
CA VAL A 31 48.24 26.57 -19.23
C VAL A 31 47.34 27.64 -18.64
N ASP A 32 47.93 28.83 -18.40
CA ASP A 32 47.15 30.02 -18.07
C ASP A 32 46.53 30.60 -19.35
N LEU A 33 45.20 30.56 -19.46
CA LEU A 33 44.47 31.11 -20.60
C LEU A 33 44.72 32.62 -20.81
N ARG A 34 45.09 33.37 -19.75
CA ARG A 34 45.41 34.79 -19.83
C ARG A 34 46.76 35.07 -20.48
N ALA A 35 47.65 34.07 -20.53
CA ALA A 35 48.89 34.16 -21.24
C ALA A 35 48.77 33.91 -22.76
N VAL A 36 47.64 33.33 -23.18
CA VAL A 36 47.41 32.88 -24.55
C VAL A 36 46.35 33.71 -25.28
N LEU A 37 45.37 34.22 -24.58
CA LEU A 37 44.27 35.02 -25.11
C LEU A 37 44.40 36.49 -24.65
N SER A 38 44.07 37.41 -25.55
CA SER A 38 43.95 38.82 -25.18
C SER A 38 42.76 39.05 -24.24
N ASP A 39 42.79 40.14 -23.47
CA ASP A 39 41.69 40.51 -22.55
C ASP A 39 40.35 40.65 -23.26
N GLU A 40 40.37 41.02 -24.56
CA GLU A 40 39.16 41.12 -25.38
C GLU A 40 38.60 39.73 -25.76
N GLU A 41 39.46 38.79 -26.07
CA GLU A 41 39.09 37.41 -26.39
C GLU A 41 38.57 36.69 -25.15
N ILE A 42 39.19 36.94 -23.99
CA ILE A 42 38.71 36.40 -22.69
C ILE A 42 37.28 36.90 -22.43
N ARG A 43 37.02 38.21 -22.56
CA ARG A 43 35.68 38.78 -22.36
C ARG A 43 34.65 38.20 -23.32
N ARG A 44 35.05 37.93 -24.59
CA ARG A 44 34.15 37.30 -25.58
C ARG A 44 33.81 35.84 -25.21
N VAL A 45 34.76 35.05 -24.76
CA VAL A 45 34.58 33.68 -24.28
C VAL A 45 33.70 33.64 -23.04
N GLU A 46 33.91 34.53 -22.09
CA GLU A 46 33.07 34.65 -20.88
C GLU A 46 31.63 35.10 -21.21
N ALA A 47 31.45 36.03 -22.15
CA ALA A 47 30.14 36.47 -22.61
C ALA A 47 29.41 35.36 -23.32
N ALA A 48 30.07 34.55 -24.16
CA ALA A 48 29.49 33.39 -24.82
C ALA A 48 29.07 32.32 -23.78
N LYS A 49 29.92 32.01 -22.79
CA LYS A 49 29.57 31.07 -21.69
C LYS A 49 28.37 31.57 -20.86
N LYS A 50 28.24 32.86 -20.66
CA LYS A 50 27.10 33.47 -19.93
C LYS A 50 25.80 33.40 -20.77
N ALA A 51 25.91 33.52 -22.10
CA ALA A 51 24.76 33.39 -23.01
C ALA A 51 24.24 31.93 -23.15
N GLU A 52 25.13 30.94 -23.00
CA GLU A 52 24.76 29.50 -23.04
C GLU A 52 24.07 29.00 -21.77
N ARG A 53 24.05 29.75 -20.69
CA ARG A 53 23.30 29.34 -19.49
C ARG A 53 21.81 29.42 -19.79
N PRO A 54 21.07 28.29 -19.69
CA PRO A 54 19.64 28.29 -19.95
C PRO A 54 18.92 29.15 -18.90
N VAL A 55 18.61 30.39 -19.28
CA VAL A 55 17.75 31.24 -18.45
C VAL A 55 16.34 30.78 -18.64
N LEU A 56 15.85 29.96 -17.68
CA LEU A 56 14.43 29.62 -17.60
C LEU A 56 13.60 30.91 -17.73
N SER A 57 12.78 30.98 -18.76
CA SER A 57 11.86 32.09 -18.96
C SER A 57 11.00 32.29 -17.70
N ARG A 58 10.42 33.46 -17.52
CA ARG A 58 9.56 33.75 -16.36
C ARG A 58 8.44 32.69 -16.23
N ARG A 59 7.91 32.20 -17.36
CA ARG A 59 6.95 31.09 -17.42
C ARG A 59 7.60 29.75 -17.03
N GLY A 60 8.84 29.47 -17.44
CA GLY A 60 9.55 28.26 -17.05
C GLY A 60 9.85 28.20 -15.55
N LYS A 61 10.15 29.34 -14.90
CA LYS A 61 10.32 29.40 -13.43
C LYS A 61 9.00 29.16 -12.71
N GLN A 62 7.87 29.67 -13.22
CA GLN A 62 6.55 29.41 -12.66
C GLN A 62 6.13 27.95 -12.80
N VAL A 63 6.35 27.35 -13.97
CA VAL A 63 6.06 25.91 -14.19
C VAL A 63 6.92 25.02 -13.28
N ALA A 64 8.22 25.34 -13.14
CA ALA A 64 9.11 24.62 -12.24
C ALA A 64 8.67 24.76 -10.76
N GLY A 65 8.25 25.96 -10.35
CA GLY A 65 7.71 26.19 -9.01
C GLY A 65 6.44 25.40 -8.73
N ILE A 66 5.49 25.39 -9.67
CA ILE A 66 4.25 24.59 -9.55
C ILE A 66 4.57 23.10 -9.48
N ALA A 67 5.49 22.60 -10.33
CA ALA A 67 5.90 21.19 -10.31
C ALA A 67 6.50 20.77 -8.96
N VAL A 68 7.31 21.62 -8.33
CA VAL A 68 7.88 21.37 -6.99
C VAL A 68 6.78 21.33 -5.93
N VAL A 69 5.82 22.26 -5.97
CA VAL A 69 4.68 22.28 -5.03
C VAL A 69 3.82 21.04 -5.20
N VAL A 70 3.47 20.66 -6.44
CA VAL A 70 2.68 19.45 -6.72
C VAL A 70 3.42 18.21 -6.21
N LEU A 71 4.72 18.09 -6.47
CA LEU A 71 5.52 16.97 -5.99
C LEU A 71 5.55 16.92 -4.45
N ALA A 72 5.72 18.06 -3.80
CA ALA A 72 5.69 18.15 -2.33
C ALA A 72 4.32 17.71 -1.76
N VAL A 73 3.22 18.16 -2.38
CA VAL A 73 1.86 17.74 -1.99
C VAL A 73 1.67 16.24 -2.17
N VAL A 74 2.11 15.67 -3.30
CA VAL A 74 2.03 14.23 -3.56
C VAL A 74 2.83 13.43 -2.52
N ILE A 75 4.04 13.90 -2.18
CA ILE A 75 4.88 13.26 -1.15
C ILE A 75 4.19 13.34 0.22
N VAL A 76 3.65 14.49 0.59
CA VAL A 76 2.92 14.66 1.87
C VAL A 76 1.69 13.75 1.91
N LEU A 77 0.90 13.67 0.84
CA LEU A 77 -0.25 12.77 0.75
C LEU A 77 0.18 11.30 0.82
N ALA A 78 1.30 10.93 0.22
CA ALA A 78 1.85 9.58 0.28
C ALA A 78 2.35 9.21 1.69
N ILE A 79 2.96 10.17 2.42
CA ILE A 79 3.45 9.96 3.79
C ILE A 79 2.29 9.90 4.79
N LEU A 80 1.32 10.80 4.66
CA LEU A 80 0.14 10.83 5.53
C LEU A 80 -0.81 9.66 5.27
N ASN A 81 -0.73 9.04 4.07
CA ASN A 81 -1.54 7.90 3.64
C ASN A 81 -2.96 7.91 4.24
N PRO A 82 -3.80 8.96 3.97
CA PRO A 82 -5.12 9.09 4.56
C PRO A 82 -6.07 7.94 4.15
N PHE A 83 -5.71 7.23 3.07
CA PHE A 83 -6.32 5.99 2.64
C PHE A 83 -5.34 4.87 2.99
N GLY A 84 -5.44 4.29 4.18
CA GLY A 84 -4.63 3.13 4.58
C GLY A 84 -4.64 2.08 3.46
N ASN A 85 -3.55 1.30 3.36
CA ASN A 85 -3.44 0.26 2.34
C ASN A 85 -4.57 -0.77 2.56
N VAL A 86 -5.62 -0.76 1.69
CA VAL A 86 -6.77 -1.66 1.80
C VAL A 86 -6.40 -3.01 1.22
N GLY A 87 -6.65 -4.06 1.99
CA GLY A 87 -6.36 -5.43 1.57
C GLY A 87 -6.52 -6.43 2.72
N PRO A 88 -6.47 -7.74 2.43
CA PRO A 88 -6.64 -8.78 3.44
C PRO A 88 -5.34 -9.15 4.17
N GLY A 89 -4.24 -8.46 3.92
CA GLY A 89 -2.95 -8.71 4.56
C GLY A 89 -2.82 -8.08 5.94
N ILE A 90 -1.96 -8.65 6.79
CA ILE A 90 -1.67 -8.08 8.12
C ILE A 90 -1.14 -6.65 7.97
N GLY A 91 -1.64 -5.74 8.80
CA GLY A 91 -1.34 -4.31 8.78
C GLY A 91 -2.14 -3.51 7.74
N GLN A 92 -2.98 -4.15 6.92
CA GLN A 92 -3.85 -3.49 5.96
C GLN A 92 -5.25 -3.26 6.55
N ILE A 93 -5.95 -2.25 6.06
CA ILE A 93 -7.38 -2.07 6.36
C ILE A 93 -8.15 -3.14 5.61
N ALA A 94 -8.89 -3.97 6.34
CA ALA A 94 -9.72 -5.03 5.78
C ALA A 94 -10.69 -4.48 4.73
N PRO A 95 -10.81 -5.09 3.53
CA PRO A 95 -11.76 -4.69 2.51
C PRO A 95 -13.18 -4.63 3.06
N ASP A 96 -13.86 -3.49 2.89
CA ASP A 96 -15.23 -3.33 3.35
C ASP A 96 -16.21 -4.06 2.42
N PHE A 97 -17.29 -4.54 2.99
CA PHE A 97 -18.38 -5.17 2.24
C PHE A 97 -19.71 -5.01 2.97
N THR A 98 -20.80 -5.12 2.21
CA THR A 98 -22.16 -5.24 2.73
C THR A 98 -22.75 -6.54 2.21
N ARG A 99 -23.27 -7.40 3.11
CA ARG A 99 -23.80 -8.73 2.78
C ARG A 99 -25.16 -8.98 3.43
N PRO A 100 -26.05 -9.73 2.75
CA PRO A 100 -27.28 -10.20 3.39
C PRO A 100 -26.95 -11.11 4.58
N THR A 101 -27.73 -11.00 5.65
CA THR A 101 -27.62 -11.90 6.81
C THR A 101 -28.59 -13.08 6.69
N SER A 102 -28.25 -14.19 7.34
CA SER A 102 -29.08 -15.39 7.38
C SER A 102 -30.45 -15.16 8.05
N THR A 103 -30.52 -14.18 8.95
CA THR A 103 -31.76 -13.79 9.66
C THR A 103 -32.60 -12.74 8.93
N GLY A 104 -32.16 -12.27 7.76
CA GLY A 104 -32.73 -11.15 7.03
C GLY A 104 -32.03 -9.83 7.31
N GLY A 105 -32.17 -8.87 6.38
CA GLY A 105 -31.44 -7.61 6.43
C GLY A 105 -30.03 -7.73 5.87
N THR A 106 -29.15 -6.80 6.25
CA THR A 106 -27.76 -6.72 5.78
C THR A 106 -26.81 -6.37 6.90
N VAL A 107 -25.56 -6.78 6.79
CA VAL A 107 -24.44 -6.37 7.65
C VAL A 107 -23.36 -5.72 6.79
N THR A 108 -22.81 -4.62 7.28
CA THR A 108 -21.64 -3.95 6.68
C THR A 108 -20.46 -4.08 7.64
N LEU A 109 -19.31 -4.55 7.17
CA LEU A 109 -18.15 -4.78 8.03
C LEU A 109 -17.71 -3.49 8.73
N SER A 110 -17.69 -2.37 8.03
CA SER A 110 -17.31 -1.07 8.62
C SER A 110 -18.25 -0.57 9.71
N SER A 111 -19.46 -1.11 9.84
CA SER A 111 -20.36 -0.77 10.95
C SER A 111 -19.87 -1.26 12.31
N PHE A 112 -18.90 -2.16 12.33
CA PHE A 112 -18.26 -2.66 13.55
C PHE A 112 -17.06 -1.81 14.01
N ARG A 113 -16.70 -0.73 13.29
CA ARG A 113 -15.63 0.17 13.73
C ARG A 113 -15.83 0.64 15.18
N GLY A 114 -14.73 0.74 15.91
CA GLY A 114 -14.74 0.99 17.35
C GLY A 114 -14.63 -0.28 18.21
N PHE A 115 -14.86 -1.46 17.59
CA PHE A 115 -14.68 -2.77 18.23
C PHE A 115 -13.72 -3.61 17.41
N PRO A 116 -12.88 -4.44 18.06
CA PRO A 116 -12.22 -5.54 17.38
C PRO A 116 -13.25 -6.50 16.77
N VAL A 117 -12.86 -7.14 15.65
CA VAL A 117 -13.74 -8.07 14.93
C VAL A 117 -13.04 -9.40 14.73
N LEU A 118 -13.72 -10.50 15.07
CA LEU A 118 -13.41 -11.83 14.55
C LEU A 118 -14.27 -12.05 13.33
N LEU A 119 -13.64 -12.02 12.15
CA LEU A 119 -14.28 -12.23 10.85
C LEU A 119 -13.87 -13.61 10.31
N GLU A 120 -14.80 -14.51 10.26
CA GLU A 120 -14.61 -15.86 9.72
C GLU A 120 -15.24 -15.97 8.33
N PHE A 121 -14.53 -16.58 7.39
CA PHE A 121 -15.08 -17.10 6.14
C PHE A 121 -15.20 -18.61 6.27
N MET A 122 -16.41 -19.09 6.17
CA MET A 122 -16.77 -20.48 6.43
C MET A 122 -17.71 -21.03 5.34
N ASP A 123 -18.03 -22.30 5.43
CA ASP A 123 -18.97 -22.98 4.56
C ASP A 123 -19.69 -24.03 5.40
N VAL A 124 -21.00 -24.11 5.30
CA VAL A 124 -21.81 -25.01 6.15
C VAL A 124 -21.52 -26.49 5.87
N ASP A 125 -21.06 -26.85 4.68
CA ASP A 125 -20.70 -28.22 4.31
C ASP A 125 -19.23 -28.56 4.63
N CYS A 126 -18.44 -27.59 5.18
CA CYS A 126 -17.05 -27.78 5.51
C CYS A 126 -16.86 -28.49 6.85
N PRO A 127 -16.31 -29.72 6.91
CA PRO A 127 -16.12 -30.42 8.20
C PRO A 127 -15.20 -29.69 9.18
N ALA A 128 -14.19 -28.98 8.67
CA ALA A 128 -13.29 -28.19 9.50
C ALA A 128 -14.01 -26.99 10.12
N CYS A 129 -14.96 -26.37 9.40
CA CYS A 129 -15.80 -25.27 9.90
C CYS A 129 -16.77 -25.76 10.99
N GLN A 130 -17.33 -26.96 10.83
CA GLN A 130 -18.19 -27.60 11.86
C GLN A 130 -17.45 -27.86 13.18
N ASN A 131 -16.15 -28.16 13.12
CA ASN A 131 -15.32 -28.26 14.29
C ASN A 131 -14.95 -26.87 14.87
N GLU A 132 -14.64 -25.92 13.98
CA GLU A 132 -14.19 -24.57 14.37
C GLU A 132 -15.29 -23.78 15.09
N VAL A 133 -16.53 -23.90 14.67
CA VAL A 133 -17.67 -23.21 15.31
C VAL A 133 -17.79 -23.54 16.81
N THR A 134 -17.44 -24.76 17.21
CA THR A 134 -17.44 -25.16 18.63
C THR A 134 -16.36 -24.40 19.43
N VAL A 135 -15.19 -24.22 18.83
CA VAL A 135 -14.11 -23.39 19.42
C VAL A 135 -14.54 -21.94 19.49
N LEU A 136 -15.09 -21.41 18.40
CA LEU A 136 -15.56 -20.03 18.33
C LEU A 136 -16.70 -19.75 19.31
N ALA A 137 -17.59 -20.71 19.57
CA ALA A 137 -18.64 -20.58 20.58
C ALA A 137 -18.05 -20.36 21.99
N SER A 138 -16.98 -21.07 22.33
CA SER A 138 -16.27 -20.87 23.60
C SER A 138 -15.59 -19.49 23.67
N VAL A 139 -14.97 -19.06 22.58
CA VAL A 139 -14.36 -17.71 22.46
C VAL A 139 -15.46 -16.64 22.54
N TYR A 140 -16.59 -16.84 21.88
CA TYR A 140 -17.72 -15.90 21.90
C TYR A 140 -18.28 -15.70 23.30
N ALA A 141 -18.39 -16.77 24.10
CA ALA A 141 -18.87 -16.67 25.46
C ALA A 141 -18.06 -15.67 26.30
N ASP A 142 -16.75 -15.62 26.12
CA ASP A 142 -15.86 -14.77 26.92
C ASP A 142 -15.63 -13.37 26.31
N TYR A 143 -15.76 -13.22 24.98
CA TYR A 143 -15.36 -12.01 24.28
C TYR A 143 -16.52 -11.20 23.67
N SER A 144 -17.74 -11.73 23.59
CA SER A 144 -18.89 -11.13 22.87
C SER A 144 -19.26 -9.70 23.30
N THR A 145 -18.97 -9.31 24.53
CA THR A 145 -19.21 -7.95 25.03
C THR A 145 -18.20 -6.93 24.51
N ARG A 146 -17.00 -7.37 24.13
CA ARG A 146 -15.86 -6.53 23.75
C ARG A 146 -15.44 -6.67 22.29
N VAL A 147 -15.81 -7.76 21.63
CA VAL A 147 -15.44 -8.14 20.26
C VAL A 147 -16.71 -8.39 19.46
N ARG A 148 -16.72 -8.04 18.19
CA ARG A 148 -17.79 -8.39 17.25
C ARG A 148 -17.40 -9.64 16.48
N PHE A 149 -18.35 -10.55 16.33
CA PHE A 149 -18.18 -11.80 15.59
C PHE A 149 -19.05 -11.76 14.34
N LEU A 150 -18.46 -12.10 13.21
CA LEU A 150 -19.10 -12.18 11.91
C LEU A 150 -18.58 -13.40 11.16
N SER A 151 -19.43 -14.37 10.90
CA SER A 151 -19.15 -15.49 9.98
C SER A 151 -19.80 -15.20 8.64
N VAL A 152 -19.03 -15.34 7.54
CA VAL A 152 -19.48 -15.16 6.17
C VAL A 152 -19.45 -16.53 5.49
N ASP A 153 -20.62 -17.03 5.12
CA ASP A 153 -20.75 -18.24 4.33
C ASP A 153 -20.38 -17.94 2.88
N VAL A 154 -19.42 -18.69 2.34
CA VAL A 154 -18.82 -18.43 1.02
C VAL A 154 -19.20 -19.43 -0.05
N ASN A 155 -19.95 -20.47 0.30
CA ASN A 155 -20.45 -21.49 -0.61
C ASN A 155 -19.36 -22.01 -1.58
N LEU A 156 -18.26 -22.53 -1.02
CA LEU A 156 -17.14 -23.08 -1.81
C LEU A 156 -17.36 -24.55 -2.18
N ILE A 157 -18.05 -25.31 -1.31
CA ILE A 157 -18.26 -26.75 -1.44
C ILE A 157 -19.73 -27.09 -1.23
N GLY A 158 -20.13 -28.26 -1.69
CA GLY A 158 -21.48 -28.78 -1.45
C GLY A 158 -22.57 -28.18 -2.32
N ALA A 159 -23.80 -28.15 -1.79
CA ALA A 159 -24.96 -27.56 -2.43
C ALA A 159 -24.99 -26.05 -2.21
N GLU A 160 -25.83 -25.32 -2.97
CA GLU A 160 -26.00 -23.87 -2.79
C GLU A 160 -26.44 -23.54 -1.36
N ASP A 161 -25.72 -22.64 -0.70
CA ASP A 161 -26.01 -22.22 0.65
C ASP A 161 -27.10 -21.15 0.67
N THR A 162 -28.23 -21.52 1.25
CA THR A 162 -29.34 -20.59 1.48
C THR A 162 -29.33 -20.05 2.91
N ALA A 163 -30.02 -18.95 3.13
CA ALA A 163 -30.21 -18.40 4.49
C ALA A 163 -30.73 -19.46 5.47
N SER A 164 -31.66 -20.35 5.01
CA SER A 164 -32.18 -21.41 5.84
C SER A 164 -31.15 -22.48 6.21
N ARG A 165 -30.23 -22.84 5.29
CA ARG A 165 -29.15 -23.79 5.60
C ARG A 165 -28.18 -23.20 6.62
N VAL A 166 -27.81 -21.92 6.48
CA VAL A 166 -26.96 -21.24 7.43
C VAL A 166 -27.62 -21.11 8.80
N GLU A 167 -28.94 -20.83 8.85
CA GLU A 167 -29.66 -20.80 10.13
C GLU A 167 -29.77 -22.20 10.79
N THR A 168 -29.94 -23.27 9.99
CA THR A 168 -29.87 -24.64 10.50
C THR A 168 -28.49 -24.91 11.10
N PHE A 169 -27.42 -24.58 10.38
CA PHE A 169 -26.05 -24.71 10.89
C PHE A 169 -25.85 -23.95 12.22
N ARG A 170 -26.32 -22.68 12.29
CA ARG A 170 -26.28 -21.89 13.54
C ARG A 170 -26.98 -22.59 14.68
N ALA A 171 -28.18 -23.07 14.47
CA ALA A 171 -29.01 -23.74 15.48
C ALA A 171 -28.34 -25.02 15.98
N ASP A 172 -27.88 -25.86 15.06
CA ASP A 172 -27.23 -27.13 15.35
C ASP A 172 -25.98 -27.02 16.18
N HIS A 173 -25.23 -25.89 16.01
CA HIS A 173 -23.99 -25.61 16.72
C HIS A 173 -24.14 -24.60 17.88
N GLY A 174 -25.36 -24.11 18.14
CA GLY A 174 -25.64 -23.17 19.22
C GLY A 174 -24.93 -21.82 19.08
N SER A 175 -24.55 -21.45 17.86
CA SER A 175 -23.87 -20.18 17.60
C SER A 175 -24.87 -19.03 17.50
N THR A 176 -24.59 -17.90 18.20
CA THR A 176 -25.57 -16.81 18.35
C THR A 176 -25.11 -15.47 17.75
N TRP A 177 -23.91 -15.40 17.17
CA TRP A 177 -23.42 -14.20 16.50
C TRP A 177 -23.98 -14.07 15.08
N THR A 178 -23.60 -13.02 14.37
CA THR A 178 -24.08 -12.71 13.02
C THR A 178 -23.47 -13.63 11.96
N TYR A 179 -24.32 -14.20 11.13
CA TYR A 179 -23.95 -14.90 9.92
C TYR A 179 -24.42 -14.15 8.69
N ALA A 180 -23.55 -14.02 7.71
CA ALA A 180 -23.83 -13.40 6.40
C ALA A 180 -23.59 -14.41 5.28
N LEU A 181 -24.20 -14.17 4.13
CA LEU A 181 -23.99 -14.95 2.92
C LEU A 181 -23.23 -14.13 1.88
N ASP A 182 -22.38 -14.78 1.10
CA ASP A 182 -21.64 -14.16 -0.01
C ASP A 182 -22.03 -14.78 -1.39
N PRO A 183 -23.30 -14.63 -1.83
CA PRO A 183 -23.84 -15.35 -2.97
C PRO A 183 -23.14 -15.01 -4.29
N ASP A 184 -22.62 -13.80 -4.43
CA ASP A 184 -21.87 -13.36 -5.60
C ASP A 184 -20.35 -13.53 -5.44
N ARG A 185 -19.88 -14.08 -4.31
CA ARG A 185 -18.49 -14.31 -3.95
C ARG A 185 -17.61 -13.05 -4.03
N SER A 186 -18.17 -11.87 -3.86
CA SER A 186 -17.37 -10.64 -3.96
C SER A 186 -16.52 -10.42 -2.71
N ALA A 187 -17.02 -10.73 -1.51
CA ALA A 187 -16.20 -10.72 -0.30
C ALA A 187 -15.15 -11.83 -0.36
N THR A 188 -15.51 -13.04 -0.77
CA THR A 188 -14.59 -14.17 -1.03
C THR A 188 -13.40 -13.74 -1.90
N ARG A 189 -13.66 -13.04 -3.02
CA ARG A 189 -12.62 -12.56 -3.93
C ARG A 189 -11.79 -11.44 -3.31
N ALA A 190 -12.43 -10.48 -2.63
CA ALA A 190 -11.72 -9.36 -2.01
C ALA A 190 -10.73 -9.80 -0.93
N TYR A 191 -11.06 -10.88 -0.21
CA TYR A 191 -10.22 -11.47 0.83
C TYR A 191 -9.30 -12.59 0.33
N GLY A 192 -9.40 -12.97 -0.94
CA GLY A 192 -8.60 -14.05 -1.52
C GLY A 192 -8.86 -15.40 -0.87
N ILE A 193 -10.13 -15.68 -0.49
CA ILE A 193 -10.51 -16.92 0.19
C ILE A 193 -10.47 -18.07 -0.81
N THR A 194 -9.64 -19.06 -0.54
CA THR A 194 -9.48 -20.29 -1.34
C THR A 194 -9.74 -21.57 -0.55
N ALA A 195 -9.88 -21.45 0.77
CA ALA A 195 -10.17 -22.55 1.68
C ALA A 195 -10.92 -22.03 2.92
N THR A 196 -11.73 -22.88 3.53
CA THR A 196 -12.47 -22.63 4.75
C THR A 196 -12.08 -23.64 5.85
N PRO A 197 -12.13 -23.24 7.13
CA PRO A 197 -12.34 -21.87 7.59
C PRO A 197 -11.11 -20.97 7.33
N THR A 198 -11.34 -19.67 7.11
CA THR A 198 -10.28 -18.67 7.15
C THR A 198 -10.76 -17.53 8.04
N THR A 199 -10.01 -17.24 9.12
CA THR A 199 -10.40 -16.26 10.13
C THR A 199 -9.43 -15.10 10.16
N PHE A 200 -9.97 -13.87 10.17
CA PHE A 200 -9.25 -12.61 10.32
C PHE A 200 -9.57 -12.01 11.68
N ILE A 201 -8.56 -11.57 12.40
CA ILE A 201 -8.74 -10.74 13.59
C ILE A 201 -8.43 -9.31 13.19
N LEU A 202 -9.41 -8.43 13.39
CA LEU A 202 -9.30 -7.01 13.06
C LEU A 202 -9.26 -6.18 14.35
N ASP A 203 -8.48 -5.11 14.35
CA ASP A 203 -8.52 -4.13 15.42
C ASP A 203 -9.75 -3.21 15.34
N ARG A 204 -9.86 -2.24 16.25
CA ARG A 204 -10.98 -1.27 16.32
C ARG A 204 -11.07 -0.37 15.07
N ASN A 205 -9.96 -0.20 14.35
CA ASN A 205 -9.90 0.57 13.12
C ASN A 205 -10.15 -0.32 11.88
N GLY A 206 -10.35 -1.62 12.07
CA GLY A 206 -10.50 -2.63 11.04
C GLY A 206 -9.22 -2.98 10.31
N VAL A 207 -8.07 -2.76 10.96
CA VAL A 207 -6.79 -3.22 10.46
C VAL A 207 -6.65 -4.71 10.76
N VAL A 208 -6.19 -5.48 9.79
CA VAL A 208 -5.95 -6.91 9.96
C VAL A 208 -4.75 -7.11 10.87
N MET A 209 -4.98 -7.70 12.05
CA MET A 209 -3.95 -8.02 13.03
C MET A 209 -3.40 -9.43 12.85
N GLN A 210 -4.28 -10.39 12.53
CA GLN A 210 -3.93 -11.80 12.39
C GLN A 210 -4.82 -12.48 11.34
N VAL A 211 -4.29 -13.51 10.69
CA VAL A 211 -5.03 -14.37 9.73
C VAL A 211 -4.72 -15.83 10.03
N PHE A 212 -5.78 -16.62 10.22
CA PHE A 212 -5.72 -18.07 10.37
C PHE A 212 -6.33 -18.70 9.13
N ARG A 213 -5.57 -19.55 8.43
CA ARG A 213 -6.05 -20.34 7.29
C ARG A 213 -6.17 -21.79 7.73
N GLY A 214 -7.40 -22.34 7.69
CA GLY A 214 -7.77 -23.56 8.39
C GLY A 214 -8.06 -23.29 9.85
N GLN A 215 -8.28 -24.35 10.61
CA GLN A 215 -8.50 -24.27 12.06
C GLN A 215 -7.28 -23.66 12.76
N ALA A 216 -7.53 -22.77 13.74
CA ALA A 216 -6.44 -22.13 14.47
C ALA A 216 -5.68 -23.16 15.33
N PRO A 217 -4.35 -23.26 15.19
CA PRO A 217 -3.54 -24.14 16.03
C PRO A 217 -3.71 -23.77 17.52
N GLY A 218 -4.08 -24.74 18.37
CA GLY A 218 -4.36 -24.48 19.79
C GLY A 218 -5.77 -23.93 20.08
N GLY A 219 -6.60 -23.74 19.04
CA GLY A 219 -8.02 -23.43 19.19
C GLY A 219 -8.28 -22.18 20.03
N TYR A 220 -9.04 -22.32 21.12
CA TYR A 220 -9.42 -21.22 22.00
C TYR A 220 -8.23 -20.33 22.44
N THR A 221 -7.12 -20.92 22.90
CA THR A 221 -5.99 -20.14 23.44
C THR A 221 -5.35 -19.23 22.39
N THR A 222 -5.30 -19.67 21.16
CA THR A 222 -4.77 -18.89 20.03
C THR A 222 -5.69 -17.72 19.67
N TYR A 223 -6.99 -17.95 19.63
CA TYR A 223 -7.96 -16.88 19.40
C TYR A 223 -7.97 -15.88 20.56
N ALA A 224 -7.95 -16.35 21.81
CA ALA A 224 -7.90 -15.49 22.99
C ALA A 224 -6.69 -14.56 22.95
N ALA A 225 -5.49 -15.10 22.68
CA ALA A 225 -4.28 -14.28 22.58
C ALA A 225 -4.35 -13.24 21.44
N ALA A 226 -4.90 -13.61 20.28
CA ALA A 226 -5.05 -12.70 19.16
C ALA A 226 -6.08 -11.59 19.44
N LEU A 227 -7.18 -11.92 20.13
CA LEU A 227 -8.21 -10.96 20.52
C LEU A 227 -7.75 -10.02 21.63
N ASP A 228 -6.99 -10.52 22.62
CA ASP A 228 -6.39 -9.69 23.66
C ASP A 228 -5.41 -8.67 23.05
N ALA A 229 -4.60 -9.10 22.10
CA ALA A 229 -3.74 -8.18 21.33
C ALA A 229 -4.55 -7.11 20.55
N ALA A 230 -5.67 -7.50 19.96
CA ALA A 230 -6.56 -6.56 19.23
C ALA A 230 -7.31 -5.60 20.16
N LEU A 231 -7.56 -6.02 21.41
CA LEU A 231 -8.14 -5.18 22.46
C LEU A 231 -7.12 -4.20 23.08
N GLY A 232 -5.82 -4.48 22.93
CA GLY A 232 -4.74 -3.72 23.54
C GLY A 232 -4.55 -4.04 25.04
N THR A 233 -4.86 -5.26 25.42
CA THR A 233 -4.75 -5.78 26.81
C THR A 233 -3.64 -6.81 26.93
#